data_5b29dcefbb455753072f6870111d82c3
#
_entry.id   5b29dcefbb455753072f6870111d82c3
#
_cell.length_a   1.000
_cell.length_b   1.000
_cell.length_c   1.000
_cell.angle_alpha   90.00
_cell.angle_beta   90.00
_cell.angle_gamma   90.00
#
_symmetry.space_group_name_H-M   'P 1'
#
loop_
_entity.id
_entity.type
_entity.pdbx_description
1 polymer ?
#
loop_
_entity_poly.entity_id
_entity_poly.type
_entity_poly.pdbx_seq_one_letter_code
_entity_poly.pdbx_strand_id
1 'polypeptide(L)'
;MTKQSRRRRSELERLIDRTVLEPTHPDLGACWRFTGTATPYGRIAKAQDSYTHRLGWKLLRGPIPEGMELHHRCRIYACWNPDHLELVTHAENLAFERRSPCKHGHPLSGENLRIDPRTKARVCRSCVRESQQRFRAAAKRRRQKDSGSLGRPGRPKGGSRRTTDLEGMTYS
;
A
#
# COMPACT_ATOMS: atom_id res chain seq x y z
N MET A 1 -42.24 21.85 19.19
CA MET A 1 -40.81 21.43 18.97
C MET A 1 -40.51 21.54 17.51
N THR A 2 -39.89 22.63 17.08
CA THR A 2 -39.56 22.92 15.69
C THR A 2 -38.34 22.05 15.25
N LYS A 3 -38.56 21.14 14.29
CA LYS A 3 -37.47 20.40 13.64
C LYS A 3 -36.59 21.41 12.92
N GLN A 4 -35.44 21.78 13.52
CA GLN A 4 -34.41 22.55 12.81
C GLN A 4 -33.96 21.71 11.60
N SER A 5 -34.27 22.21 10.41
CA SER A 5 -33.78 21.66 9.15
C SER A 5 -32.27 21.70 9.17
N ARG A 6 -31.61 20.54 9.26
CA ARG A 6 -30.14 20.45 9.15
C ARG A 6 -29.75 20.96 7.76
N ARG A 7 -29.12 22.13 7.72
CA ARG A 7 -28.53 22.70 6.50
C ARG A 7 -27.65 21.63 5.83
N ARG A 8 -27.90 21.35 4.56
CA ARG A 8 -27.02 20.46 3.79
C ARG A 8 -25.66 21.15 3.62
N ARG A 9 -24.58 20.47 4.03
CA ARG A 9 -23.21 20.95 3.83
C ARG A 9 -22.90 21.06 2.33
N SER A 10 -22.19 22.12 1.96
CA SER A 10 -21.67 22.29 0.60
C SER A 10 -20.65 21.20 0.25
N GLU A 11 -20.36 21.03 -1.02
CA GLU A 11 -19.35 20.05 -1.47
C GLU A 11 -17.96 20.40 -0.93
N LEU A 12 -17.61 21.66 -0.88
CA LEU A 12 -16.36 22.13 -0.31
C LEU A 12 -16.27 21.87 1.20
N GLU A 13 -17.31 22.17 1.97
CA GLU A 13 -17.35 21.84 3.41
C GLU A 13 -17.15 20.34 3.65
N ARG A 14 -17.75 19.49 2.80
CA ARG A 14 -17.61 18.02 2.89
C ARG A 14 -16.22 17.52 2.53
N LEU A 15 -15.50 18.21 1.64
CA LEU A 15 -14.08 17.93 1.34
C LEU A 15 -13.22 18.30 2.53
N ILE A 16 -13.38 19.52 3.06
CA ILE A 16 -12.57 20.06 4.17
C ILE A 16 -12.73 19.19 5.42
N ASP A 17 -13.95 18.82 5.79
CA ASP A 17 -14.24 18.00 6.99
C ASP A 17 -13.49 16.65 7.03
N ARG A 18 -13.07 16.15 5.87
CA ARG A 18 -12.40 14.84 5.74
C ARG A 18 -10.99 14.98 5.21
N THR A 19 -10.39 16.13 5.39
CA THR A 19 -9.04 16.42 4.91
C THR A 19 -8.06 16.45 6.06
N VAL A 20 -6.91 15.80 5.85
CA VAL A 20 -5.73 15.89 6.70
C VAL A 20 -4.63 16.57 5.91
N LEU A 21 -3.96 17.54 6.53
CA LEU A 21 -2.78 18.18 5.96
C LEU A 21 -1.55 17.33 6.26
N GLU A 22 -0.89 16.85 5.21
CA GLU A 22 0.33 16.05 5.32
C GLU A 22 1.51 16.82 4.69
N PRO A 23 2.60 17.08 5.43
CA PRO A 23 3.82 17.65 4.88
C PRO A 23 4.55 16.57 4.06
N THR A 24 4.37 16.57 2.74
CA THR A 24 4.83 15.45 1.91
C THR A 24 5.82 15.85 0.81
N HIS A 25 5.91 17.11 0.45
CA HIS A 25 6.78 17.55 -0.62
C HIS A 25 7.45 18.87 -0.28
N PRO A 26 8.79 18.94 -0.25
CA PRO A 26 9.50 20.15 0.15
C PRO A 26 9.16 21.36 -0.74
N ASP A 27 8.93 21.13 -2.05
CA ASP A 27 8.72 22.21 -3.02
C ASP A 27 7.25 22.57 -3.26
N LEU A 28 6.31 21.69 -2.87
CA LEU A 28 4.87 21.88 -3.15
C LEU A 28 4.06 22.24 -1.90
N GLY A 29 4.65 22.10 -0.70
CA GLY A 29 3.95 22.32 0.55
C GLY A 29 3.05 21.14 0.97
N ALA A 30 2.05 21.42 1.81
CA ALA A 30 1.21 20.40 2.42
C ALA A 30 0.20 19.80 1.43
N CYS A 31 0.11 18.49 1.37
CA CYS A 31 -0.97 17.79 0.69
C CYS A 31 -2.27 17.87 1.47
N TRP A 32 -3.36 18.12 0.77
CA TRP A 32 -4.72 18.06 1.30
C TRP A 32 -5.27 16.65 1.06
N ARG A 33 -4.94 15.73 1.95
CA ARG A 33 -5.29 14.33 1.77
C ARG A 33 -6.70 14.04 2.27
N PHE A 34 -7.54 13.54 1.38
CA PHE A 34 -8.88 13.09 1.73
C PHE A 34 -8.84 11.71 2.42
N THR A 35 -9.50 11.60 3.58
CA THR A 35 -9.49 10.38 4.43
C THR A 35 -10.81 9.61 4.41
N GLY A 36 -11.78 10.05 3.61
CA GLY A 36 -13.14 9.50 3.62
C GLY A 36 -13.35 8.19 2.87
N THR A 37 -12.31 7.61 2.24
CA THR A 37 -12.42 6.34 1.50
C THR A 37 -11.15 5.51 1.62
N ALA A 38 -11.30 4.18 1.51
CA ALA A 38 -10.19 3.23 1.52
C ALA A 38 -9.51 3.07 0.14
N THR A 39 -10.02 3.69 -0.92
CA THR A 39 -9.43 3.62 -2.25
C THR A 39 -8.24 4.57 -2.38
N PRO A 40 -7.25 4.28 -3.25
CA PRO A 40 -6.11 5.18 -3.49
C PRO A 40 -6.54 6.60 -3.87
N TYR A 41 -7.59 6.74 -4.68
CA TYR A 41 -8.20 8.01 -5.02
C TYR A 41 -9.28 8.36 -4.01
N GLY A 42 -9.26 9.59 -3.49
CA GLY A 42 -10.36 10.11 -2.67
C GLY A 42 -11.68 10.12 -3.46
N ARG A 43 -12.75 9.62 -2.86
CA ARG A 43 -14.10 9.63 -3.47
C ARG A 43 -15.12 10.20 -2.51
N ILE A 44 -16.04 11.00 -3.06
CA ILE A 44 -17.12 11.61 -2.32
C ILE A 44 -18.45 11.33 -3.06
N ALA A 45 -19.41 10.78 -2.32
CA ALA A 45 -20.70 10.43 -2.91
C ALA A 45 -21.59 11.68 -3.08
N LYS A 46 -22.51 11.62 -4.06
CA LYS A 46 -23.51 12.69 -4.30
C LYS A 46 -22.87 14.09 -4.46
N ALA A 47 -21.80 14.17 -5.22
CA ALA A 47 -21.16 15.40 -5.64
C ALA A 47 -21.20 15.52 -7.18
N GLN A 48 -20.96 16.73 -7.70
CA GLN A 48 -20.89 16.97 -9.15
C GLN A 48 -19.74 16.19 -9.82
N ASP A 49 -18.72 15.83 -9.05
CA ASP A 49 -17.69 14.87 -9.44
C ASP A 49 -17.40 13.92 -8.27
N SER A 50 -17.31 12.63 -8.55
CA SER A 50 -17.10 11.63 -7.50
C SER A 50 -15.65 11.57 -7.01
N TYR A 51 -14.70 12.02 -7.83
CA TYR A 51 -13.29 12.06 -7.46
C TYR A 51 -12.92 13.39 -6.78
N THR A 52 -12.36 13.32 -5.58
CA THR A 52 -12.09 14.51 -4.74
C THR A 52 -11.14 15.50 -5.38
N HIS A 53 -10.09 15.04 -6.08
CA HIS A 53 -9.15 15.91 -6.79
C HIS A 53 -9.83 16.66 -7.95
N ARG A 54 -10.71 16.00 -8.71
CA ARG A 54 -11.48 16.63 -9.78
C ARG A 54 -12.49 17.61 -9.23
N LEU A 55 -13.19 17.22 -8.15
CA LEU A 55 -14.13 18.09 -7.45
C LEU A 55 -13.43 19.33 -6.90
N GLY A 56 -12.33 19.15 -6.16
CA GLY A 56 -11.54 20.25 -5.61
C GLY A 56 -11.04 21.21 -6.69
N TRP A 57 -10.53 20.69 -7.80
CA TRP A 57 -10.13 21.51 -8.95
C TRP A 57 -11.29 22.32 -9.48
N LYS A 58 -12.44 21.69 -9.76
CA LYS A 58 -13.63 22.38 -10.29
C LYS A 58 -14.15 23.48 -9.38
N LEU A 59 -14.12 23.25 -8.07
CA LEU A 59 -14.58 24.23 -7.09
C LEU A 59 -13.63 25.43 -6.93
N LEU A 60 -12.32 25.25 -7.12
CA LEU A 60 -11.31 26.26 -6.82
C LEU A 60 -10.65 26.86 -8.06
N ARG A 61 -10.63 26.17 -9.18
CA ARG A 61 -9.96 26.59 -10.44
C ARG A 61 -10.89 26.66 -11.64
N GLY A 62 -12.09 26.06 -11.53
CA GLY A 62 -13.05 26.02 -12.62
C GLY A 62 -13.09 24.71 -13.39
N PRO A 63 -13.78 24.64 -14.53
CA PRO A 63 -13.99 23.41 -15.27
C PRO A 63 -12.67 22.80 -15.77
N ILE A 64 -12.62 21.49 -15.84
CA ILE A 64 -11.54 20.75 -16.49
C ILE A 64 -11.86 20.72 -17.98
N PRO A 65 -10.99 21.21 -18.87
CA PRO A 65 -11.24 21.20 -20.32
C PRO A 65 -11.42 19.77 -20.85
N GLU A 66 -12.19 19.64 -21.92
CA GLU A 66 -12.37 18.34 -22.58
C GLU A 66 -11.04 17.78 -23.09
N GLY A 67 -10.84 16.47 -22.93
CA GLY A 67 -9.60 15.79 -23.30
C GLY A 67 -8.42 16.01 -22.32
N MET A 68 -8.61 16.82 -21.27
CA MET A 68 -7.58 17.04 -20.26
C MET A 68 -7.81 16.17 -19.02
N GLU A 69 -6.72 15.75 -18.42
CA GLU A 69 -6.65 14.98 -17.16
C GLU A 69 -5.94 15.78 -16.07
N LEU A 70 -6.11 15.40 -14.82
CA LEU A 70 -5.38 15.96 -13.69
C LEU A 70 -4.28 14.98 -13.25
N HIS A 71 -3.03 15.41 -13.43
CA HIS A 71 -1.85 14.70 -12.93
C HIS A 71 -1.50 15.16 -11.52
N HIS A 72 -1.19 14.20 -10.61
CA HIS A 72 -0.74 14.49 -9.26
C HIS A 72 0.79 14.69 -9.22
N ARG A 73 1.26 15.92 -9.15
CA ARG A 73 2.69 16.25 -8.99
C ARG A 73 3.27 15.68 -7.69
N CYS A 74 2.47 15.67 -6.61
CA CYS A 74 2.83 15.11 -5.30
C CYS A 74 2.76 13.58 -5.21
N ARG A 75 2.20 12.89 -6.23
CA ARG A 75 1.98 11.43 -6.29
C ARG A 75 1.12 10.84 -5.19
N ILE A 76 0.38 11.65 -4.47
CA ILE A 76 -0.63 11.23 -3.50
C ILE A 76 -1.99 11.32 -4.16
N TYR A 77 -2.53 10.20 -4.61
CA TYR A 77 -3.78 10.15 -5.38
C TYR A 77 -5.02 10.60 -4.61
N ALA A 78 -4.98 10.58 -3.26
CA ALA A 78 -6.03 11.13 -2.42
C ALA A 78 -5.88 12.65 -2.15
N CYS A 79 -4.81 13.29 -2.65
CA CYS A 79 -4.62 14.73 -2.53
C CYS A 79 -5.58 15.45 -3.49
N TRP A 80 -6.24 16.49 -2.98
CA TRP A 80 -7.11 17.35 -3.78
C TRP A 80 -6.68 18.83 -3.78
N ASN A 81 -5.46 19.12 -3.25
CA ASN A 81 -4.88 20.45 -3.32
C ASN A 81 -4.63 20.83 -4.80
N PRO A 82 -5.26 21.89 -5.32
CA PRO A 82 -5.12 22.25 -6.73
C PRO A 82 -3.70 22.65 -7.13
N ASP A 83 -2.86 23.14 -6.19
CA ASP A 83 -1.47 23.48 -6.45
C ASP A 83 -0.57 22.23 -6.64
N HIS A 84 -1.06 21.06 -6.24
CA HIS A 84 -0.42 19.77 -6.44
C HIS A 84 -0.92 19.03 -7.68
N LEU A 85 -1.86 19.63 -8.42
CA LEU A 85 -2.47 19.08 -9.62
C LEU A 85 -2.02 19.88 -10.85
N GLU A 86 -1.92 19.20 -11.97
CA GLU A 86 -1.53 19.79 -13.25
C GLU A 86 -2.50 19.28 -14.33
N LEU A 87 -2.98 20.21 -15.18
CA LEU A 87 -3.76 19.86 -16.36
C LEU A 87 -2.82 19.33 -17.43
N VAL A 88 -3.06 18.12 -17.89
CA VAL A 88 -2.23 17.42 -18.87
C VAL A 88 -3.11 16.70 -19.88
N THR A 89 -2.60 16.43 -21.05
CA THR A 89 -3.23 15.51 -22.00
C THR A 89 -3.08 14.07 -21.52
N HIS A 90 -3.89 13.16 -22.03
CA HIS A 90 -3.76 11.73 -21.75
C HIS A 90 -2.36 11.19 -22.10
N ALA A 91 -1.78 11.62 -23.22
CA ALA A 91 -0.45 11.20 -23.65
C ALA A 91 0.65 11.67 -22.67
N GLU A 92 0.57 12.91 -22.18
CA GLU A 92 1.48 13.45 -21.17
C GLU A 92 1.33 12.72 -19.84
N ASN A 93 0.11 12.46 -19.39
CA ASN A 93 -0.16 11.73 -18.16
C ASN A 93 0.45 10.31 -18.21
N LEU A 94 0.28 9.60 -19.31
CA LEU A 94 0.94 8.31 -19.53
C LEU A 94 2.48 8.43 -19.55
N ALA A 95 3.04 9.51 -20.09
CA ALA A 95 4.48 9.74 -20.09
C ALA A 95 5.02 9.98 -18.67
N PHE A 96 4.28 10.71 -17.81
CA PHE A 96 4.61 10.88 -16.40
C PHE A 96 4.57 9.54 -15.65
N GLU A 97 3.55 8.71 -15.88
CA GLU A 97 3.46 7.37 -15.28
C GLU A 97 4.64 6.47 -15.72
N ARG A 98 5.03 6.53 -16.99
CA ARG A 98 6.17 5.77 -17.49
C ARG A 98 7.51 6.21 -16.89
N ARG A 99 7.68 7.47 -16.53
CA ARG A 99 8.88 8.01 -15.87
C ARG A 99 8.84 7.87 -14.36
N SER A 100 7.71 7.46 -13.80
CA SER A 100 7.53 7.32 -12.36
C SER A 100 8.54 6.33 -11.76
N PRO A 101 9.18 6.67 -10.64
CA PRO A 101 9.96 5.71 -9.89
C PRO A 101 9.08 4.61 -9.33
N CYS A 102 9.68 3.52 -8.86
CA CYS A 102 8.93 2.50 -8.13
C CYS A 102 8.45 3.03 -6.77
N LYS A 103 7.58 2.28 -6.10
CA LYS A 103 7.04 2.64 -4.77
C LYS A 103 8.10 2.91 -3.68
N HIS A 104 9.35 2.50 -3.91
CA HIS A 104 10.48 2.74 -3.00
C HIS A 104 11.42 3.84 -3.51
N GLY A 105 11.01 4.61 -4.53
CA GLY A 105 11.79 5.73 -5.04
C GLY A 105 12.88 5.38 -6.07
N HIS A 106 13.11 4.10 -6.40
CA HIS A 106 14.12 3.74 -7.39
C HIS A 106 13.65 4.12 -8.81
N PRO A 107 14.52 4.69 -9.65
CA PRO A 107 14.17 5.04 -11.02
C PRO A 107 13.82 3.78 -11.82
N LEU A 108 12.69 3.80 -12.52
CA LEU A 108 12.28 2.74 -13.43
C LEU A 108 12.71 3.07 -14.87
N SER A 109 14.02 3.15 -15.06
CA SER A 109 14.65 3.44 -16.37
C SER A 109 15.95 2.67 -16.51
N GLY A 110 16.50 2.63 -17.74
CA GLY A 110 17.76 1.97 -18.04
C GLY A 110 17.82 0.54 -17.52
N GLU A 111 18.96 0.16 -16.97
CA GLU A 111 19.22 -1.19 -16.45
C GLU A 111 18.35 -1.59 -15.24
N ASN A 112 17.81 -0.60 -14.51
CA ASN A 112 16.98 -0.89 -13.35
C ASN A 112 15.55 -1.28 -13.73
N LEU A 113 15.10 -0.99 -14.95
CA LEU A 113 13.79 -1.40 -15.47
C LEU A 113 13.86 -2.77 -16.11
N ARG A 114 13.02 -3.68 -15.71
CA ARG A 114 12.71 -4.92 -16.40
C ARG A 114 11.23 -4.98 -16.73
N ILE A 115 10.89 -5.37 -17.93
CA ILE A 115 9.50 -5.67 -18.30
C ILE A 115 9.28 -7.17 -18.12
N ASP A 116 8.28 -7.53 -17.35
CA ASP A 116 7.88 -8.93 -17.20
C ASP A 116 7.27 -9.42 -18.53
N PRO A 117 7.78 -10.50 -19.12
CA PRO A 117 7.36 -10.93 -20.47
C PRO A 117 5.91 -11.41 -20.50
N ARG A 118 5.39 -11.94 -19.39
CA ARG A 118 4.04 -12.49 -19.32
C ARG A 118 3.00 -11.41 -18.99
N THR A 119 3.26 -10.61 -17.95
CA THR A 119 2.29 -9.63 -17.44
C THR A 119 2.48 -8.24 -18.05
N LYS A 120 3.60 -8.02 -18.78
CA LYS A 120 4.02 -6.70 -19.26
C LYS A 120 4.25 -5.67 -18.16
N ALA A 121 4.25 -6.08 -16.91
CA ALA A 121 4.46 -5.21 -15.75
C ALA A 121 5.90 -4.66 -15.70
N ARG A 122 6.02 -3.43 -15.25
CA ARG A 122 7.31 -2.77 -14.99
C ARG A 122 7.87 -3.23 -13.65
N VAL A 123 9.01 -3.88 -13.66
CA VAL A 123 9.66 -4.48 -12.49
C VAL A 123 10.94 -3.72 -12.16
N CYS A 124 11.07 -3.27 -10.91
CA CYS A 124 12.28 -2.63 -10.41
C CYS A 124 13.31 -3.69 -10.00
N ARG A 125 14.45 -3.74 -10.66
CA ARG A 125 15.51 -4.71 -10.35
C ARG A 125 16.15 -4.46 -8.97
N SER A 126 16.26 -3.21 -8.52
CA SER A 126 16.76 -2.88 -7.18
C SER A 126 15.85 -3.46 -6.10
N CYS A 127 14.53 -3.27 -6.21
CA CYS A 127 13.58 -3.86 -5.28
C CYS A 127 13.64 -5.40 -5.26
N VAL A 128 13.80 -6.02 -6.42
CA VAL A 128 13.95 -7.49 -6.52
C VAL A 128 15.22 -7.93 -5.80
N ARG A 129 16.35 -7.28 -6.03
CA ARG A 129 17.62 -7.57 -5.35
C ARG A 129 17.52 -7.43 -3.84
N GLU A 130 16.96 -6.32 -3.35
CA GLU A 130 16.76 -6.08 -1.92
C GLU A 130 15.83 -7.11 -1.27
N SER A 131 14.75 -7.48 -1.95
CA SER A 131 13.84 -8.53 -1.48
C SER A 131 14.55 -9.88 -1.38
N GLN A 132 15.34 -10.25 -2.39
CA GLN A 132 16.14 -11.48 -2.39
C GLN A 132 17.19 -11.49 -1.26
N GLN A 133 17.87 -10.35 -1.05
CA GLN A 133 18.86 -10.22 0.05
C GLN A 133 18.19 -10.39 1.42
N ARG A 134 17.04 -9.74 1.65
CA ARG A 134 16.25 -9.89 2.89
C ARG A 134 15.83 -11.34 3.09
N PHE A 135 15.37 -12.00 2.04
CA PHE A 135 14.98 -13.41 2.11
C PHE A 135 16.16 -14.32 2.45
N ARG A 136 17.32 -14.13 1.78
CA ARG A 136 18.56 -14.89 2.07
C ARG A 136 19.06 -14.66 3.49
N ALA A 137 19.03 -13.41 3.97
CA ALA A 137 19.42 -13.08 5.34
C ALA A 137 18.50 -13.72 6.38
N ALA A 138 17.19 -13.69 6.14
CA ALA A 138 16.20 -14.34 7.00
C ALA A 138 16.39 -15.88 7.04
N ALA A 139 16.64 -16.50 5.90
CA ALA A 139 16.92 -17.93 5.81
C ALA A 139 18.21 -18.32 6.56
N LYS A 140 19.26 -17.50 6.45
CA LYS A 140 20.50 -17.70 7.21
C LYS A 140 20.28 -17.61 8.73
N ARG A 141 19.54 -16.61 9.18
CA ARG A 141 19.20 -16.45 10.62
C ARG A 141 18.38 -17.63 11.14
N ARG A 142 17.47 -18.17 10.34
CA ARG A 142 16.66 -19.34 10.68
C ARG A 142 17.54 -20.58 10.86
N ARG A 143 18.45 -20.86 9.92
CA ARG A 143 19.41 -21.98 10.01
C ARG A 143 20.33 -21.86 11.24
N GLN A 144 20.77 -20.63 11.57
CA GLN A 144 21.60 -20.42 12.78
C GLN A 144 20.84 -20.68 14.07
N LYS A 145 19.55 -20.30 14.13
CA LYS A 145 18.70 -20.63 15.30
C LYS A 145 18.48 -22.14 15.44
N ASP A 146 18.24 -22.83 14.34
CA ASP A 146 18.00 -24.26 14.33
C ASP A 146 19.28 -25.04 14.69
N SER A 147 20.46 -24.60 14.27
CA SER A 147 21.75 -25.20 14.64
C SER A 147 22.19 -24.89 16.07
N GLY A 148 21.79 -23.76 16.65
CA GLY A 148 22.02 -23.43 18.07
C GLY A 148 21.10 -24.15 19.05
N SER A 149 20.01 -24.73 18.56
CA SER A 149 19.02 -25.49 19.36
C SER A 149 19.33 -27.00 19.45
N LEU A 150 20.47 -27.48 18.94
CA LEU A 150 20.91 -28.88 19.03
C LEU A 150 21.58 -29.21 20.38
N GLY A 151 21.09 -28.64 21.49
CA GLY A 151 21.22 -29.13 22.84
C GLY A 151 19.91 -29.74 23.34
N ARG A 152 19.29 -30.66 22.61
CA ARG A 152 18.21 -31.47 23.17
C ARG A 152 18.81 -32.35 24.27
N PRO A 153 18.39 -32.23 25.55
CA PRO A 153 18.76 -33.18 26.55
C PRO A 153 18.34 -34.58 26.06
N GLY A 154 19.30 -35.51 26.06
CA GLY A 154 19.10 -36.87 25.57
C GLY A 154 17.85 -37.48 26.18
N ARG A 155 17.01 -38.06 25.36
CA ARG A 155 15.88 -38.90 25.76
C ARG A 155 16.44 -39.97 26.71
N PRO A 156 15.96 -40.13 27.95
CA PRO A 156 16.39 -41.19 28.83
C PRO A 156 16.19 -42.53 28.15
N LYS A 157 17.26 -43.31 28.00
CA LYS A 157 17.18 -44.67 27.48
C LYS A 157 16.25 -45.44 28.39
N GLY A 158 15.17 -45.96 27.82
CA GLY A 158 14.12 -46.68 28.52
C GLY A 158 14.68 -47.81 29.35
N GLY A 159 14.31 -47.82 30.62
CA GLY A 159 14.57 -48.93 31.53
C GLY A 159 13.93 -50.21 31.01
N SER A 160 14.71 -51.28 31.08
CA SER A 160 14.30 -52.68 30.82
C SER A 160 12.97 -52.99 31.48
N ARG A 161 12.00 -53.40 30.69
CA ARG A 161 10.77 -54.03 31.23
C ARG A 161 11.15 -55.35 31.85
N ARG A 162 11.00 -55.45 33.16
CA ARG A 162 11.00 -56.76 33.85
C ARG A 162 9.73 -57.47 33.42
N THR A 163 9.90 -58.64 32.81
CA THR A 163 8.84 -59.63 32.61
C THR A 163 8.48 -60.20 33.97
N THR A 164 7.29 -59.96 34.43
CA THR A 164 6.69 -60.71 35.56
C THR A 164 5.96 -61.88 34.97
N ASP A 165 6.50 -63.08 35.25
CA ASP A 165 5.85 -64.35 34.96
C ASP A 165 4.53 -64.45 35.75
N LEU A 166 3.45 -64.64 35.07
CA LEU A 166 2.18 -65.05 35.65
C LEU A 166 1.99 -66.51 35.34
N GLU A 167 2.51 -67.39 36.25
CA GLU A 167 2.09 -68.77 36.32
C GLU A 167 0.85 -68.88 37.20
N GLY A 168 -0.14 -69.58 36.71
CA GLY A 168 -1.09 -70.36 37.51
C GLY A 168 -2.36 -69.68 37.96
N MET A 169 -3.42 -69.83 37.18
CA MET A 169 -4.77 -70.03 37.77
C MET A 169 -5.59 -70.91 36.87
N THR A 170 -5.72 -72.23 37.35
CA THR A 170 -6.63 -73.27 36.86
C THR A 170 -8.04 -72.96 37.33
N TYR A 171 -8.97 -73.08 36.43
CA TYR A 171 -10.40 -73.12 36.74
C TYR A 171 -10.83 -74.52 37.07
N SER A 172 -11.59 -74.70 38.19
CA SER A 172 -12.58 -75.78 38.47
C SER A 172 -13.96 -75.17 38.42
#